data_fe25c24cce9060b0cc61466c2f7a3542
#
_entry.id   fe25c24cce9060b0cc61466c2f7a3542
#
_cell.length_a   1.000
_cell.length_b   1.000
_cell.length_c   1.000
_cell.angle_alpha   90.00
_cell.angle_beta   90.00
_cell.angle_gamma   90.00
#
_symmetry.space_group_name_H-M   'P 1'
#
loop_
_entity.id
_entity.type
_entity.pdbx_description
1 polymer ?
#
loop_
_entity_poly.entity_id
_entity_poly.type
_entity_poly.pdbx_seq_one_letter_code
_entity_poly.pdbx_strand_id
1 'polypeptide(L)'
;KHEDNSDSYLRKAYINMDLHTDGTYVKEKTDWLLMSKLEEENAKGGETVLLHLDDWEHLDDLFNDEVGKQNFIWASPKSKNIHYKVEHPVFSKDKEGRAQISYIDQFPEPKNMEQGLFLQKLSDTLEESKKKIIIPLSVGSALVANNYFWLHGRKPFKENKNLSRELLRIRGHFNN
;
A
#
# COMPACT_ATOMS: atom_id res chain seq x y z
N LYS A 1 -0.51 6.73 -19.33
CA LYS A 1 -1.10 7.85 -18.58
C LYS A 1 -0.10 8.50 -17.68
N HIS A 2 -0.07 9.74 -17.76
CA HIS A 2 0.87 10.75 -17.44
C HIS A 2 1.17 10.86 -15.96
N GLU A 3 2.42 11.12 -15.63
CA GLU A 3 2.75 11.77 -14.38
C GLU A 3 1.91 13.03 -14.29
N ASP A 4 1.06 13.10 -13.28
CA ASP A 4 0.42 14.34 -12.93
C ASP A 4 1.23 15.00 -11.81
N ASN A 5 1.17 16.33 -11.74
CA ASN A 5 1.78 17.11 -10.66
C ASN A 5 0.97 17.01 -9.36
N SER A 6 0.32 15.86 -9.11
CA SER A 6 -0.41 15.64 -7.87
C SER A 6 0.53 15.50 -6.68
N ASP A 7 0.06 15.84 -5.50
CA ASP A 7 0.80 15.72 -4.24
C ASP A 7 1.16 14.26 -3.88
N SER A 8 0.68 13.28 -4.65
CA SER A 8 0.91 11.87 -4.38
C SER A 8 1.93 11.27 -5.33
N TYR A 9 3.09 10.86 -4.80
CA TYR A 9 4.12 10.14 -5.56
C TYR A 9 3.64 8.78 -6.07
N LEU A 10 2.56 8.22 -5.52
CA LEU A 10 1.96 6.97 -6.01
C LEU A 10 1.55 7.04 -7.49
N ARG A 11 1.41 8.23 -8.04
CA ARG A 11 1.09 8.46 -9.44
C ARG A 11 2.31 8.68 -10.33
N LYS A 12 3.49 8.83 -9.73
CA LYS A 12 4.73 9.00 -10.49
C LYS A 12 5.21 7.65 -11.01
N ALA A 13 5.31 7.51 -12.32
CA ALA A 13 5.61 6.23 -12.96
C ALA A 13 7.04 5.75 -12.68
N TYR A 14 8.01 6.65 -12.63
CA TYR A 14 9.42 6.30 -12.62
C TYR A 14 10.02 6.06 -11.24
N ILE A 15 9.28 6.32 -10.16
CA ILE A 15 9.75 6.05 -8.81
C ILE A 15 9.18 4.74 -8.26
N ASN A 16 9.83 4.22 -7.22
CA ASN A 16 9.29 3.12 -6.43
C ASN A 16 7.93 3.49 -5.84
N MET A 17 7.07 2.52 -5.70
CA MET A 17 5.85 2.62 -4.90
C MET A 17 6.00 1.63 -3.76
N ASP A 18 6.20 2.17 -2.56
CA ASP A 18 6.50 1.37 -1.39
C ASP A 18 5.31 0.49 -0.99
N LEU A 19 5.60 -0.54 -0.20
CA LEU A 19 4.58 -1.50 0.25
C LEU A 19 3.51 -0.80 1.08
N HIS A 20 2.25 -0.98 0.70
CA HIS A 20 1.10 -0.36 1.34
C HIS A 20 -0.17 -1.21 1.17
N THR A 21 -1.19 -0.84 1.91
CA THR A 21 -2.58 -1.27 1.70
C THR A 21 -3.42 -0.11 1.18
N ASP A 22 -4.49 -0.41 0.46
CA ASP A 22 -5.41 0.61 -0.05
C ASP A 22 -6.44 1.05 1.00
N GLY A 23 -6.94 2.29 0.89
CA GLY A 23 -8.09 2.75 1.65
C GLY A 23 -7.82 3.16 3.09
N THR A 24 -6.58 3.44 3.47
CA THR A 24 -6.21 3.84 4.84
C THR A 24 -6.83 5.17 5.29
N TYR A 25 -7.13 6.07 4.37
CA TYR A 25 -7.61 7.43 4.63
C TYR A 25 -9.12 7.61 4.36
N VAL A 26 -9.87 6.52 4.18
CA VAL A 26 -11.32 6.56 3.97
C VAL A 26 -12.06 5.87 5.12
N LYS A 27 -13.33 6.27 5.36
CA LYS A 27 -14.15 5.72 6.45
C LYS A 27 -14.48 4.25 6.24
N GLU A 28 -14.75 3.86 4.99
CA GLU A 28 -15.02 2.47 4.63
C GLU A 28 -13.72 1.79 4.27
N LYS A 29 -13.35 0.78 5.06
CA LYS A 29 -12.13 0.00 4.81
C LYS A 29 -12.27 -0.78 3.50
N THR A 30 -11.18 -0.85 2.76
CA THR A 30 -11.09 -1.69 1.55
C THR A 30 -10.72 -3.11 1.97
N ASP A 31 -11.59 -4.09 1.71
CA ASP A 31 -11.35 -5.47 2.11
C ASP A 31 -10.51 -6.24 1.09
N TRP A 32 -10.72 -5.94 -0.19
CA TRP A 32 -9.97 -6.56 -1.28
C TRP A 32 -9.70 -5.58 -2.41
N LEU A 33 -8.68 -5.87 -3.15
CA LEU A 33 -8.36 -5.16 -4.38
C LEU A 33 -8.14 -6.15 -5.53
N LEU A 34 -8.52 -5.72 -6.73
CA LEU A 34 -8.20 -6.37 -7.99
C LEU A 34 -7.36 -5.42 -8.83
N MET A 35 -6.27 -5.92 -9.38
CA MET A 35 -5.45 -5.22 -10.37
C MET A 35 -5.37 -6.08 -11.63
N SER A 36 -5.78 -5.54 -12.78
CA SER A 36 -5.65 -6.20 -14.08
C SER A 36 -4.85 -5.33 -15.03
N LYS A 37 -3.81 -5.92 -15.65
CA LYS A 37 -3.01 -5.20 -16.65
C LYS A 37 -3.69 -5.30 -18.01
N LEU A 38 -4.14 -4.17 -18.53
CA LEU A 38 -4.83 -4.06 -19.80
C LEU A 38 -3.86 -3.83 -20.96
N GLU A 39 -2.83 -3.02 -20.73
CA GLU A 39 -1.84 -2.65 -21.74
C GLU A 39 -0.48 -2.41 -21.11
N GLU A 40 0.58 -2.77 -21.83
CA GLU A 40 1.95 -2.38 -21.49
C GLU A 40 2.83 -2.39 -22.74
N GLU A 41 3.43 -1.24 -23.07
CA GLU A 41 4.37 -1.11 -24.16
C GLU A 41 5.63 -0.36 -23.70
N ASN A 42 6.77 -0.79 -24.19
CA ASN A 42 8.06 -0.15 -23.94
C ASN A 42 8.45 -0.02 -22.44
N ALA A 43 7.83 -0.81 -21.57
CA ALA A 43 8.12 -0.81 -20.15
C ALA A 43 9.35 -1.66 -19.84
N LYS A 44 10.21 -1.12 -18.96
CA LYS A 44 11.28 -1.88 -18.27
C LYS A 44 11.17 -1.55 -16.79
N GLY A 45 11.07 -2.57 -15.94
CA GLY A 45 10.70 -2.40 -14.53
C GLY A 45 9.20 -2.33 -14.33
N GLY A 46 8.75 -1.79 -13.22
CA GLY A 46 7.33 -1.63 -12.90
C GLY A 46 6.63 -2.92 -12.46
N GLU A 47 7.40 -3.94 -12.09
CA GLU A 47 6.87 -5.19 -11.54
C GLU A 47 6.07 -4.89 -10.27
N THR A 48 4.97 -5.60 -10.08
CA THR A 48 4.20 -5.59 -8.84
C THR A 48 5.00 -6.29 -7.75
N VAL A 49 5.09 -5.66 -6.60
CA VAL A 49 5.71 -6.21 -5.39
C VAL A 49 4.61 -6.56 -4.41
N LEU A 50 4.66 -7.75 -3.85
CA LEU A 50 3.72 -8.23 -2.82
C LEU A 50 4.48 -8.69 -1.60
N LEU A 51 3.87 -8.51 -0.42
CA LEU A 51 4.33 -9.12 0.82
C LEU A 51 3.10 -9.59 1.60
N HIS A 52 3.04 -10.88 1.93
CA HIS A 52 2.04 -11.38 2.86
C HIS A 52 2.42 -10.99 4.29
N LEU A 53 1.44 -10.58 5.07
CA LEU A 53 1.68 -10.10 6.42
C LEU A 53 2.38 -11.17 7.29
N ASP A 54 1.93 -12.43 7.22
CA ASP A 54 2.50 -13.53 8.01
C ASP A 54 3.92 -13.92 7.58
N ASP A 55 4.35 -13.54 6.39
CA ASP A 55 5.72 -13.80 5.91
C ASP A 55 6.70 -12.68 6.31
N TRP A 56 6.19 -11.56 6.81
CA TRP A 56 7.03 -10.44 7.19
C TRP A 56 7.76 -10.69 8.50
N GLU A 57 9.08 -10.66 8.45
CA GLU A 57 9.98 -11.09 9.53
C GLU A 57 9.85 -10.27 10.83
N HIS A 58 9.28 -9.05 10.73
CA HIS A 58 9.13 -8.10 11.85
C HIS A 58 7.68 -7.97 12.34
N LEU A 59 6.77 -8.83 11.87
CA LEU A 59 5.36 -8.73 12.23
C LEU A 59 5.16 -8.79 13.75
N ASP A 60 5.69 -9.79 14.41
CA ASP A 60 5.45 -10.02 15.86
C ASP A 60 5.95 -8.84 16.70
N ASP A 61 7.12 -8.30 16.38
CA ASP A 61 7.71 -7.18 17.10
C ASP A 61 6.85 -5.92 16.98
N LEU A 62 6.42 -5.58 15.76
CA LEU A 62 5.67 -4.35 15.50
C LEU A 62 4.19 -4.47 15.86
N PHE A 63 3.59 -5.65 15.69
CA PHE A 63 2.21 -5.91 16.09
C PHE A 63 2.02 -5.86 17.61
N ASN A 64 3.03 -6.26 18.39
CA ASN A 64 3.01 -6.22 19.85
C ASN A 64 3.48 -4.89 20.43
N ASP A 65 4.03 -3.98 19.62
CA ASP A 65 4.41 -2.65 20.06
C ASP A 65 3.17 -1.83 20.47
N GLU A 66 3.20 -1.23 21.65
CA GLU A 66 2.08 -0.43 22.18
C GLU A 66 1.80 0.83 21.34
N VAL A 67 2.83 1.37 20.66
CA VAL A 67 2.65 2.52 19.75
C VAL A 67 1.81 2.12 18.54
N GLY A 68 2.05 0.93 17.98
CA GLY A 68 1.29 0.41 16.83
C GLY A 68 -0.21 0.19 17.09
N LYS A 69 -0.60 0.07 18.37
CA LYS A 69 -2.00 -0.06 18.83
C LYS A 69 -2.70 1.28 19.03
N GLN A 70 -1.95 2.38 19.03
CA GLN A 70 -2.53 3.73 19.13
C GLN A 70 -3.22 4.14 17.82
N ASN A 71 -4.18 5.03 17.92
CA ASN A 71 -4.79 5.62 16.73
C ASN A 71 -3.83 6.65 16.10
N PHE A 72 -3.52 6.45 14.83
CA PHE A 72 -2.87 7.40 13.95
C PHE A 72 -3.92 8.21 13.19
N ILE A 73 -3.60 9.43 12.83
CA ILE A 73 -4.41 10.25 11.94
C ILE A 73 -3.98 9.91 10.51
N TRP A 74 -4.94 9.59 9.64
CA TRP A 74 -4.73 9.33 8.22
C TRP A 74 -5.39 10.40 7.39
N ALA A 75 -4.56 11.14 6.64
CA ALA A 75 -5.02 12.20 5.75
C ALA A 75 -5.07 11.71 4.31
N SER A 76 -5.94 12.30 3.52
CA SER A 76 -6.01 12.05 2.10
C SER A 76 -5.17 13.07 1.33
N PRO A 77 -4.53 12.69 0.21
CA PRO A 77 -3.94 13.68 -0.68
C PRO A 77 -5.02 14.61 -1.25
N LYS A 78 -4.68 15.88 -1.43
CA LYS A 78 -5.60 16.91 -1.96
C LYS A 78 -6.25 16.50 -3.27
N SER A 79 -5.52 15.76 -4.12
CA SER A 79 -5.99 15.26 -5.41
C SER A 79 -7.18 14.29 -5.35
N LYS A 80 -7.52 13.76 -4.14
CA LYS A 80 -8.67 12.87 -3.94
C LYS A 80 -9.96 13.58 -3.57
N ASN A 81 -9.91 14.89 -3.33
CA ASN A 81 -11.05 15.70 -2.94
C ASN A 81 -11.82 15.16 -1.70
N ILE A 82 -11.08 14.58 -0.75
CA ILE A 82 -11.58 14.09 0.53
C ILE A 82 -11.22 15.12 1.59
N HIS A 83 -12.23 15.69 2.26
CA HIS A 83 -12.09 16.82 3.19
C HIS A 83 -12.16 16.41 4.67
N TYR A 84 -11.98 15.12 4.95
CA TYR A 84 -11.93 14.60 6.31
C TYR A 84 -10.66 13.77 6.52
N LYS A 85 -10.33 13.54 7.79
CA LYS A 85 -9.31 12.58 8.21
C LYS A 85 -10.00 11.45 8.96
N VAL A 86 -9.37 10.29 8.97
CA VAL A 86 -9.80 9.14 9.77
C VAL A 86 -8.75 8.81 10.82
N GLU A 87 -9.18 8.20 11.91
CA GLU A 87 -8.27 7.74 12.96
C GLU A 87 -8.44 6.24 13.16
N HIS A 88 -7.34 5.51 13.06
CA HIS A 88 -7.29 4.09 13.39
C HIS A 88 -5.84 3.64 13.62
N PRO A 89 -5.60 2.52 14.31
CA PRO A 89 -4.27 1.98 14.48
C PRO A 89 -3.74 1.41 13.14
N VAL A 90 -2.42 1.21 13.07
CA VAL A 90 -1.78 0.49 11.95
C VAL A 90 -2.24 -0.96 11.93
N PHE A 91 -2.29 -1.59 13.10
CA PHE A 91 -2.68 -3.00 13.23
C PHE A 91 -4.05 -3.15 13.87
N SER A 92 -4.76 -4.18 13.44
CA SER A 92 -5.99 -4.67 14.06
C SER A 92 -5.96 -6.20 14.12
N LYS A 93 -6.99 -6.80 14.69
CA LYS A 93 -7.19 -8.25 14.70
C LYS A 93 -8.45 -8.61 13.94
N ASP A 94 -8.42 -9.72 13.22
CA ASP A 94 -9.65 -10.33 12.71
C ASP A 94 -10.43 -11.08 13.81
N LYS A 95 -11.51 -11.74 13.43
CA LYS A 95 -12.38 -12.49 14.37
C LYS A 95 -11.67 -13.70 15.01
N GLU A 96 -10.63 -14.20 14.35
CA GLU A 96 -9.81 -15.31 14.82
C GLU A 96 -8.56 -14.86 15.59
N GLY A 97 -8.36 -13.54 15.75
CA GLY A 97 -7.24 -12.95 16.47
C GLY A 97 -5.97 -12.78 15.64
N ARG A 98 -6.02 -13.03 14.33
CA ARG A 98 -4.88 -12.83 13.43
C ARG A 98 -4.64 -11.34 13.18
N ALA A 99 -3.37 -10.99 13.05
CA ALA A 99 -2.98 -9.62 12.72
C ALA A 99 -3.51 -9.20 11.34
N GLN A 100 -4.02 -7.99 11.27
CA GLN A 100 -4.38 -7.28 10.04
C GLN A 100 -3.63 -5.96 10.00
N ILE A 101 -3.27 -5.47 8.82
CA ILE A 101 -2.58 -4.20 8.64
C ILE A 101 -3.39 -3.23 7.79
N SER A 102 -3.33 -1.94 8.15
CA SER A 102 -3.83 -0.83 7.34
C SER A 102 -2.77 0.27 7.34
N TYR A 103 -1.98 0.35 6.27
CA TYR A 103 -0.79 1.17 6.23
C TYR A 103 -0.49 1.71 4.84
N ILE A 104 -0.06 2.96 4.81
CA ILE A 104 0.62 3.62 3.70
C ILE A 104 1.50 4.74 4.27
N ASP A 105 2.73 4.83 3.84
CA ASP A 105 3.72 5.75 4.40
C ASP A 105 3.42 7.24 4.18
N GLN A 106 2.73 7.59 3.10
CA GLN A 106 2.48 8.99 2.69
C GLN A 106 1.43 9.73 3.52
N PHE A 107 0.48 9.02 4.12
CA PHE A 107 -0.74 9.66 4.60
C PHE A 107 -0.92 9.67 6.12
N PRO A 108 -0.10 9.01 6.94
CA PRO A 108 -0.21 9.17 8.38
C PRO A 108 0.35 10.53 8.82
N GLU A 109 -0.35 11.14 9.77
CA GLU A 109 0.10 12.31 10.50
C GLU A 109 0.43 11.87 11.93
N PRO A 110 1.69 11.65 12.29
CA PRO A 110 2.07 11.27 13.65
C PRO A 110 1.79 12.41 14.62
N LYS A 111 1.19 12.07 15.78
CA LYS A 111 0.86 13.04 16.82
C LYS A 111 2.07 13.42 17.70
N ASN A 112 3.10 12.58 17.69
CA ASN A 112 4.32 12.76 18.50
C ASN A 112 5.52 12.03 17.86
N MET A 113 6.69 12.19 18.47
CA MET A 113 7.94 11.60 18.01
C MET A 113 7.90 10.06 18.03
N GLU A 114 7.25 9.44 19.03
CA GLU A 114 7.18 7.98 19.15
C GLU A 114 6.40 7.38 17.96
N GLN A 115 5.27 7.98 17.60
CA GLN A 115 4.50 7.56 16.43
C GLN A 115 5.31 7.76 15.14
N GLY A 116 6.07 8.85 15.03
CA GLY A 116 6.95 9.11 13.88
C GLY A 116 8.04 8.04 13.73
N LEU A 117 8.73 7.71 14.81
CA LEU A 117 9.77 6.67 14.83
C LEU A 117 9.20 5.27 14.55
N PHE A 118 8.02 4.98 15.09
CA PHE A 118 7.33 3.73 14.81
C PHE A 118 7.00 3.57 13.32
N LEU A 119 6.43 4.61 12.70
CA LEU A 119 6.10 4.60 11.26
C LEU A 119 7.36 4.48 10.39
N GLN A 120 8.45 5.14 10.77
CA GLN A 120 9.73 5.00 10.08
C GLN A 120 10.25 3.56 10.18
N LYS A 121 10.31 2.98 11.38
CA LYS A 121 10.73 1.58 11.57
C LYS A 121 9.86 0.62 10.78
N LEU A 122 8.54 0.83 10.77
CA LEU A 122 7.59 0.04 10.00
C LEU A 122 7.92 0.10 8.49
N SER A 123 8.10 1.30 7.95
CA SER A 123 8.43 1.51 6.53
C SER A 123 9.75 0.82 6.17
N ASP A 124 10.80 1.07 6.94
CA ASP A 124 12.13 0.54 6.69
C ASP A 124 12.11 -0.99 6.69
N THR A 125 11.51 -1.61 7.70
CA THR A 125 11.47 -3.08 7.82
C THR A 125 10.59 -3.76 6.76
N LEU A 126 9.52 -3.11 6.30
CA LEU A 126 8.74 -3.59 5.16
C LEU A 126 9.58 -3.57 3.87
N GLU A 127 10.32 -2.48 3.64
CA GLU A 127 11.15 -2.36 2.44
C GLU A 127 12.40 -3.23 2.49
N GLU A 128 12.91 -3.58 3.65
CA GLU A 128 14.04 -4.50 3.83
C GLU A 128 13.67 -5.98 3.77
N SER A 129 12.39 -6.33 3.88
CA SER A 129 11.94 -7.73 3.90
C SER A 129 12.43 -8.51 2.68
N LYS A 130 12.98 -9.69 2.95
CA LYS A 130 13.47 -10.64 1.93
C LYS A 130 12.36 -11.56 1.40
N LYS A 131 11.17 -11.49 1.99
CA LYS A 131 10.01 -12.30 1.63
C LYS A 131 9.12 -11.65 0.57
N LYS A 132 9.50 -10.49 0.07
CA LYS A 132 8.78 -9.82 -1.03
C LYS A 132 8.73 -10.70 -2.28
N ILE A 133 7.53 -10.84 -2.84
CA ILE A 133 7.28 -11.53 -4.10
C ILE A 133 7.20 -10.48 -5.20
N ILE A 134 7.96 -10.69 -6.28
CA ILE A 134 7.98 -9.79 -7.44
C ILE A 134 7.24 -10.47 -8.59
N ILE A 135 6.17 -9.82 -9.06
CA ILE A 135 5.31 -10.34 -10.12
C ILE A 135 5.30 -9.37 -11.30
N PRO A 136 5.69 -9.80 -12.50
CA PRO A 136 5.65 -8.95 -13.69
C PRO A 136 4.22 -8.58 -14.12
N LEU A 137 3.20 -9.28 -13.67
CA LEU A 137 1.79 -9.15 -14.05
C LEU A 137 1.65 -8.93 -15.57
N SER A 138 1.49 -9.99 -16.32
CA SER A 138 1.39 -9.92 -17.79
C SER A 138 0.13 -9.21 -18.25
N VAL A 139 0.13 -8.64 -19.45
CA VAL A 139 -1.08 -8.09 -20.09
C VAL A 139 -2.15 -9.20 -20.18
N GLY A 140 -3.39 -8.89 -19.84
CA GLY A 140 -4.51 -9.83 -19.75
C GLY A 140 -4.58 -10.61 -18.43
N SER A 141 -3.58 -10.48 -17.53
CA SER A 141 -3.61 -11.11 -16.21
C SER A 141 -4.28 -10.22 -15.18
N ALA A 142 -4.85 -10.84 -14.16
CA ALA A 142 -5.40 -10.15 -12.99
C ALA A 142 -4.83 -10.72 -11.69
N LEU A 143 -4.61 -9.85 -10.72
CA LEU A 143 -4.26 -10.16 -9.35
C LEU A 143 -5.41 -9.73 -8.44
N VAL A 144 -5.86 -10.62 -7.56
CA VAL A 144 -6.80 -10.30 -6.48
C VAL A 144 -6.09 -10.51 -5.15
N ALA A 145 -6.18 -9.55 -4.25
CA ALA A 145 -5.55 -9.62 -2.95
C ALA A 145 -6.52 -9.21 -1.83
N ASN A 146 -6.47 -9.94 -0.72
CA ASN A 146 -7.08 -9.53 0.54
C ASN A 146 -6.24 -8.39 1.12
N ASN A 147 -6.82 -7.21 1.20
CA ASN A 147 -6.11 -5.97 1.53
C ASN A 147 -5.73 -5.86 3.02
N TYR A 148 -6.20 -6.78 3.87
CA TYR A 148 -5.81 -6.83 5.28
C TYR A 148 -4.52 -7.62 5.52
N PHE A 149 -4.18 -8.54 4.60
CA PHE A 149 -3.07 -9.47 4.75
C PHE A 149 -1.99 -9.29 3.67
N TRP A 150 -2.29 -8.62 2.57
CA TRP A 150 -1.36 -8.40 1.49
C TRP A 150 -1.02 -6.92 1.33
N LEU A 151 0.24 -6.60 1.58
CA LEU A 151 0.79 -5.32 1.14
C LEU A 151 1.21 -5.45 -0.31
N HIS A 152 1.06 -4.36 -1.04
CA HIS A 152 1.45 -4.28 -2.44
C HIS A 152 2.21 -3.00 -2.73
N GLY A 153 3.08 -3.09 -3.70
CA GLY A 153 3.92 -1.99 -4.16
C GLY A 153 4.29 -2.17 -5.63
N ARG A 154 5.22 -1.37 -6.11
CA ARG A 154 5.67 -1.44 -7.48
C ARG A 154 7.12 -1.01 -7.60
N LYS A 155 7.93 -1.78 -8.31
CA LYS A 155 9.28 -1.38 -8.69
C LYS A 155 9.25 -0.12 -9.58
N PRO A 156 10.29 0.70 -9.57
CA PRO A 156 10.39 1.83 -10.48
C PRO A 156 10.44 1.36 -11.93
N PHE A 157 9.91 2.18 -12.83
CA PHE A 157 10.16 2.01 -14.26
C PHE A 157 11.48 2.69 -14.65
N LYS A 158 12.17 2.12 -15.63
CA LYS A 158 13.19 2.84 -16.34
C LYS A 158 12.53 3.91 -17.21
N GLU A 159 13.02 5.14 -17.11
CA GLU A 159 12.45 6.25 -17.87
C GLU A 159 12.45 5.98 -19.38
N ASN A 160 11.28 6.14 -20.00
CA ASN A 160 11.06 6.01 -21.43
C ASN A 160 9.84 6.84 -21.85
N LYS A 161 10.05 7.81 -22.73
CA LYS A 161 8.98 8.71 -23.23
C LYS A 161 7.87 7.97 -23.97
N ASN A 162 8.16 6.78 -24.53
CA ASN A 162 7.19 5.95 -25.24
C ASN A 162 6.57 4.86 -24.36
N LEU A 163 6.77 4.93 -23.04
CA LEU A 163 6.15 4.01 -22.10
C LEU A 163 4.65 4.22 -22.07
N SER A 164 3.89 3.17 -22.36
CA SER A 164 2.46 3.09 -22.10
C SER A 164 2.16 1.94 -21.15
N ARG A 165 1.28 2.18 -20.19
CA ARG A 165 0.76 1.14 -19.31
C ARG A 165 -0.62 1.51 -18.82
N GLU A 166 -1.56 0.58 -18.97
CA GLU A 166 -2.88 0.71 -18.40
C GLU A 166 -3.15 -0.43 -17.40
N LEU A 167 -3.52 -0.02 -16.19
CA LEU A 167 -3.88 -0.93 -15.11
C LEU A 167 -5.29 -0.58 -14.63
N LEU A 168 -6.21 -1.52 -14.76
CA LEU A 168 -7.51 -1.45 -14.10
C LEU A 168 -7.34 -1.83 -12.64
N ARG A 169 -7.80 -0.98 -11.71
CA ARG A 169 -7.84 -1.29 -10.29
C ARG A 169 -9.26 -1.12 -9.76
N ILE A 170 -9.77 -2.18 -9.15
CA ILE A 170 -11.08 -2.22 -8.48
C ILE A 170 -10.84 -2.54 -7.01
N ARG A 171 -11.62 -1.94 -6.14
CA ARG A 171 -11.62 -2.17 -4.69
C ARG A 171 -13.04 -2.49 -4.26
N GLY A 172 -13.18 -3.30 -3.23
CA GLY A 172 -14.49 -3.66 -2.73
C GLY A 172 -14.47 -4.18 -1.30
N HIS A 173 -15.64 -4.59 -0.87
CA HIS A 173 -15.92 -5.10 0.46
C HIS A 173 -16.45 -6.52 0.35
N PHE A 174 -16.20 -7.33 1.39
CA PHE A 174 -16.86 -8.63 1.51
C PHE A 174 -18.30 -8.40 1.94
N ASN A 175 -19.21 -9.15 1.32
CA ASN A 175 -20.59 -9.20 1.81
C ASN A 175 -20.60 -10.00 3.14
N ASN A 176 -20.98 -9.34 4.22
CA ASN A 176 -21.18 -9.97 5.52
C ASN A 176 -22.55 -10.67 5.56
#